data_6fbbab34d7f9c25f57fc858620314ecf
#
_entry.id   6fbbab34d7f9c25f57fc858620314ecf
#
_cell.length_a   1.000
_cell.length_b   1.000
_cell.length_c   1.000
_cell.angle_alpha   90.00
_cell.angle_beta   90.00
_cell.angle_gamma   90.00
#
_symmetry.space_group_name_H-M   'P 1'
#
loop_
_entity.id
_entity.type
_entity.pdbx_description
1 polymer ?
#
loop_
_entity_poly.entity_id
_entity_poly.type
_entity_poly.pdbx_seq_one_letter_code
_entity_poly.pdbx_strand_id
1 'polypeptide(L)'
;MLGEVNRLISSRGLDAMTTAAVVAYYREENVAKVSYAGHPPVLYRRAAEKAWSFAKPQGRKGLNNGPPMNIPLSVEPDTPYGQLTIPMTIGDQLFVYTDGIIDAPSPGGEPFGLARLKDALDANEGASLSDLKSAVLETLNHYTEKELSHDDVTLIALEIC
;
A
#
# COMPACT_ATOMS: atom_id res chain seq x y z
N MET A 1 -3.37 9.55 15.62
CA MET A 1 -2.79 10.35 14.52
C MET A 1 -3.77 10.53 13.36
N LEU A 2 -4.12 9.49 12.54
CA LEU A 2 -5.05 9.71 11.41
C LEU A 2 -6.40 10.28 11.82
N GLY A 3 -6.99 9.84 12.94
CA GLY A 3 -8.25 10.41 13.45
C GLY A 3 -8.17 11.88 13.82
N GLU A 4 -7.04 12.37 14.33
CA GLU A 4 -6.82 13.79 14.63
C GLU A 4 -6.68 14.61 13.35
N VAL A 5 -5.88 14.10 12.39
CA VAL A 5 -5.75 14.70 11.06
C VAL A 5 -7.13 14.77 10.39
N ASN A 6 -7.89 13.69 10.45
CA ASN A 6 -9.23 13.64 9.89
C ASN A 6 -10.15 14.73 10.46
N ARG A 7 -10.21 14.89 11.79
CA ARG A 7 -11.02 15.96 12.42
C ARG A 7 -10.59 17.36 11.98
N LEU A 8 -9.28 17.59 11.86
CA LEU A 8 -8.75 18.90 11.45
C LEU A 8 -9.14 19.27 10.02
N ILE A 9 -9.10 18.31 9.10
CA ILE A 9 -9.39 18.57 7.68
C ILE A 9 -10.87 18.45 7.35
N SER A 10 -11.65 17.68 8.12
CA SER A 10 -13.10 17.50 7.89
C SER A 10 -13.90 18.80 7.93
N SER A 11 -13.40 19.83 8.63
CA SER A 11 -14.00 21.16 8.62
C SER A 11 -13.99 21.83 7.24
N ARG A 12 -13.16 21.34 6.32
CA ARG A 12 -13.05 21.82 4.92
C ARG A 12 -14.00 21.10 3.96
N GLY A 13 -14.76 20.12 4.45
CA GLY A 13 -15.69 19.32 3.64
C GLY A 13 -15.00 18.35 2.68
N LEU A 14 -15.78 17.84 1.72
CA LEU A 14 -15.30 16.85 0.75
C LEU A 14 -14.22 17.37 -0.21
N ASP A 15 -14.06 18.67 -0.35
CA ASP A 15 -12.98 19.27 -1.14
C ASP A 15 -11.58 18.95 -0.57
N ALA A 16 -11.52 18.57 0.72
CA ALA A 16 -10.29 18.13 1.38
C ALA A 16 -10.16 16.59 1.43
N MET A 17 -11.00 15.85 0.70
CA MET A 17 -10.92 14.38 0.66
C MET A 17 -9.55 13.94 0.15
N THR A 18 -8.89 13.07 0.93
CA THR A 18 -7.59 12.52 0.56
C THR A 18 -7.38 11.14 1.15
N THR A 19 -6.54 10.36 0.50
CA THR A 19 -6.10 9.05 1.02
C THR A 19 -4.79 9.20 1.77
N ALA A 20 -4.52 8.31 2.73
CA ALA A 20 -3.27 8.30 3.45
C ALA A 20 -2.90 6.89 3.92
N ALA A 21 -1.62 6.56 3.84
CA ALA A 21 -1.01 5.46 4.56
C ALA A 21 0.09 6.00 5.47
N VAL A 22 0.12 5.52 6.70
CA VAL A 22 1.17 5.85 7.66
C VAL A 22 1.86 4.57 8.07
N VAL A 23 3.16 4.51 7.84
CA VAL A 23 4.03 3.42 8.28
C VAL A 23 5.07 3.98 9.24
N ALA A 24 5.13 3.44 10.45
CA ALA A 24 6.11 3.80 11.46
C ALA A 24 6.83 2.55 11.95
N TYR A 25 8.15 2.51 11.84
CA TYR A 25 8.97 1.44 12.36
C TYR A 25 9.54 1.80 13.75
N TYR A 26 9.25 0.94 14.72
CA TYR A 26 9.74 1.06 16.09
C TYR A 26 10.89 0.07 16.28
N ARG A 27 12.11 0.58 16.19
CA ARG A 27 13.33 -0.23 16.19
C ARG A 27 13.52 -1.02 17.48
N GLU A 28 13.20 -0.44 18.63
CA GLU A 28 13.37 -1.10 19.93
C GLU A 28 12.38 -2.26 20.13
N GLU A 29 11.19 -2.14 19.55
CA GLU A 29 10.13 -3.15 19.61
C GLU A 29 10.21 -4.16 18.46
N ASN A 30 11.01 -3.86 17.42
CA ASN A 30 11.04 -4.59 16.15
C ASN A 30 9.65 -4.77 15.53
N VAL A 31 8.88 -3.68 15.46
CA VAL A 31 7.54 -3.70 14.85
C VAL A 31 7.35 -2.54 13.88
N ALA A 32 6.65 -2.80 12.79
CA ALA A 32 6.06 -1.77 11.94
C ALA A 32 4.59 -1.57 12.34
N LYS A 33 4.18 -0.33 12.58
CA LYS A 33 2.78 0.05 12.79
C LYS A 33 2.25 0.73 11.54
N VAL A 34 1.14 0.23 11.02
CA VAL A 34 0.54 0.69 9.77
C VAL A 34 -0.90 1.11 9.99
N SER A 35 -1.28 2.27 9.48
CA SER A 35 -2.65 2.79 9.49
C SER A 35 -3.04 3.32 8.12
N TYR A 36 -4.29 3.14 7.73
CA TYR A 36 -4.83 3.54 6.43
C TYR A 36 -6.03 4.45 6.57
N ALA A 37 -6.18 5.35 5.60
CA ALA A 37 -7.38 6.13 5.34
C ALA A 37 -7.63 6.12 3.82
N GLY A 38 -8.48 5.20 3.33
CA GLY A 38 -8.80 5.05 1.91
C GLY A 38 -7.64 4.64 0.99
N HIS A 39 -6.48 4.36 1.55
CA HIS A 39 -5.26 4.05 0.79
C HIS A 39 -5.12 2.55 0.51
N PRO A 40 -4.54 2.13 -0.64
CA PRO A 40 -4.22 0.74 -0.93
C PRO A 40 -3.39 0.08 0.19
N PRO A 41 -3.58 -1.23 0.44
CA PRO A 41 -2.90 -1.91 1.53
C PRO A 41 -1.40 -2.03 1.27
N VAL A 42 -0.59 -1.80 2.29
CA VAL A 42 0.85 -2.10 2.26
C VAL A 42 1.05 -3.60 2.04
N LEU A 43 1.99 -3.94 1.19
CA LEU A 43 2.49 -5.31 1.06
C LEU A 43 3.72 -5.49 1.95
N TYR A 44 3.89 -6.69 2.50
CA TYR A 44 5.08 -7.06 3.23
C TYR A 44 5.55 -8.47 2.84
N ARG A 45 6.85 -8.70 2.94
CA ARG A 45 7.47 -10.00 2.74
C ARG A 45 8.40 -10.30 3.90
N ARG A 46 8.29 -11.49 4.47
CA ARG A 46 9.25 -11.99 5.45
C ARG A 46 10.55 -12.40 4.76
N ALA A 47 11.68 -12.20 5.42
CA ALA A 47 12.97 -12.65 4.89
C ALA A 47 13.01 -14.16 4.59
N ALA A 48 12.28 -14.95 5.39
CA ALA A 48 12.15 -16.40 5.20
C ALA A 48 11.08 -16.83 4.18
N GLU A 49 10.27 -15.90 3.68
CA GLU A 49 9.17 -16.19 2.76
C GLU A 49 9.47 -15.67 1.35
N LYS A 50 8.94 -16.39 0.35
CA LYS A 50 9.09 -16.00 -1.07
C LYS A 50 8.01 -15.04 -1.51
N ALA A 51 6.80 -15.21 -0.99
CA ALA A 51 5.62 -14.50 -1.43
C ALA A 51 5.35 -13.26 -0.58
N TRP A 52 4.92 -12.21 -1.27
CA TRP A 52 4.41 -11.01 -0.64
C TRP A 52 3.00 -11.22 -0.10
N SER A 53 2.71 -10.57 1.02
CA SER A 53 1.41 -10.61 1.70
C SER A 53 0.88 -9.22 1.96
N PHE A 54 -0.45 -9.07 1.93
CA PHE A 54 -1.08 -7.80 2.33
C PHE A 54 -1.08 -7.66 3.85
N ALA A 55 -0.70 -6.50 4.34
CA ALA A 55 -0.85 -6.13 5.74
C ALA A 55 -2.35 -6.03 6.08
N LYS A 56 -2.87 -7.02 6.80
CA LYS A 56 -4.30 -7.14 7.17
C LYS A 56 -4.48 -6.97 8.68
N PRO A 57 -5.57 -6.32 9.16
CA PRO A 57 -5.89 -6.30 10.57
C PRO A 57 -6.10 -7.73 11.09
N GLN A 58 -5.44 -8.07 12.19
CA GLN A 58 -5.73 -9.32 12.88
C GLN A 58 -7.15 -9.25 13.47
N GLY A 59 -8.02 -10.24 13.15
CA GLY A 59 -9.31 -10.45 13.81
C GLY A 59 -10.54 -9.79 13.21
N ARG A 60 -10.45 -8.99 12.12
CA ARG A 60 -11.65 -8.60 11.37
C ARG A 60 -11.77 -9.44 10.09
N LYS A 61 -12.72 -10.36 10.08
CA LYS A 61 -13.24 -10.91 8.82
C LYS A 61 -13.89 -9.75 8.07
N GLY A 62 -13.21 -9.24 7.05
CA GLY A 62 -13.81 -8.26 6.15
C GLY A 62 -15.04 -8.86 5.48
N LEU A 63 -16.07 -8.05 5.28
CA LEU A 63 -17.29 -8.43 4.57
C LEU A 63 -17.04 -8.81 3.10
N ASN A 64 -15.88 -8.48 2.56
CA ASN A 64 -15.41 -8.86 1.23
C ASN A 64 -13.98 -9.38 1.35
N ASN A 65 -13.59 -10.36 0.54
CA ASN A 65 -12.25 -10.94 0.47
C ASN A 65 -11.14 -9.96 -0.01
N GLY A 66 -11.43 -8.66 -0.02
CA GLY A 66 -10.50 -7.60 -0.38
C GLY A 66 -9.64 -7.14 0.81
N PRO A 67 -8.56 -6.38 0.53
CA PRO A 67 -7.72 -5.79 1.55
C PRO A 67 -8.54 -4.81 2.42
N PRO A 68 -8.18 -4.64 3.71
CA PRO A 68 -8.88 -3.73 4.60
C PRO A 68 -8.56 -2.29 4.21
N MET A 69 -9.49 -1.64 3.55
CA MET A 69 -9.42 -0.21 3.27
C MET A 69 -10.38 0.52 4.22
N ASN A 70 -9.88 1.51 4.92
CA ASN A 70 -10.72 2.47 5.64
C ASN A 70 -11.19 3.56 4.67
N ILE A 71 -12.23 4.31 5.04
CA ILE A 71 -12.68 5.45 4.23
C ILE A 71 -11.59 6.54 4.17
N PRO A 72 -11.51 7.32 3.08
CA PRO A 72 -10.60 8.45 2.99
C PRO A 72 -10.79 9.47 4.12
N LEU A 73 -9.77 10.29 4.35
CA LEU A 73 -9.87 11.42 5.25
C LEU A 73 -10.88 12.45 4.71
N SER A 74 -11.50 13.22 5.61
CA SER A 74 -12.51 14.26 5.33
C SER A 74 -13.87 13.76 4.84
N VAL A 75 -14.09 12.45 4.73
CA VAL A 75 -15.43 11.91 4.38
C VAL A 75 -16.33 11.86 5.62
N GLU A 76 -15.82 11.33 6.73
CA GLU A 76 -16.57 11.22 8.00
C GLU A 76 -15.67 11.62 9.16
N PRO A 77 -16.01 12.71 9.91
CA PRO A 77 -15.12 13.31 10.90
C PRO A 77 -14.64 12.37 12.01
N ASP A 78 -15.51 11.49 12.50
CA ASP A 78 -15.24 10.61 13.64
C ASP A 78 -14.85 9.18 13.25
N THR A 79 -14.33 9.01 12.02
CA THR A 79 -13.87 7.69 11.56
C THR A 79 -12.78 7.12 12.47
N PRO A 80 -13.00 5.92 13.04
CA PRO A 80 -11.99 5.23 13.84
C PRO A 80 -10.97 4.54 12.92
N TYR A 81 -9.87 5.20 12.61
CA TYR A 81 -8.77 4.58 11.84
C TYR A 81 -8.02 3.59 12.71
N GLY A 82 -8.07 2.33 12.30
CA GLY A 82 -7.34 1.24 12.95
C GLY A 82 -5.83 1.32 12.73
N GLN A 83 -5.09 0.63 13.58
CA GLN A 83 -3.64 0.45 13.46
C GLN A 83 -3.33 -1.04 13.42
N LEU A 84 -2.50 -1.43 12.46
CA LEU A 84 -1.90 -2.75 12.36
C LEU A 84 -0.53 -2.74 13.03
N THR A 85 -0.18 -3.81 13.72
CA THR A 85 1.17 -4.03 14.21
C THR A 85 1.72 -5.28 13.54
N ILE A 86 2.84 -5.13 12.84
CA ILE A 86 3.51 -6.19 12.10
C ILE A 86 4.87 -6.39 12.79
N PRO A 87 5.12 -7.52 13.48
CA PRO A 87 6.45 -7.84 13.95
C PRO A 87 7.41 -7.88 12.76
N MET A 88 8.60 -7.31 12.89
CA MET A 88 9.58 -7.23 11.81
C MET A 88 10.92 -7.82 12.27
N THR A 89 11.62 -8.46 11.35
CA THR A 89 12.99 -8.96 11.57
C THR A 89 13.91 -8.46 10.45
N ILE A 90 15.22 -8.57 10.67
CA ILE A 90 16.21 -8.20 9.64
C ILE A 90 15.93 -8.96 8.34
N GLY A 91 15.95 -8.24 7.22
CA GLY A 91 15.63 -8.75 5.89
C GLY A 91 14.15 -8.77 5.53
N ASP A 92 13.24 -8.46 6.47
CA ASP A 92 11.82 -8.27 6.15
C ASP A 92 11.64 -6.98 5.34
N GLN A 93 10.73 -7.02 4.37
CA GLN A 93 10.49 -5.91 3.44
C GLN A 93 9.05 -5.41 3.53
N LEU A 94 8.88 -4.11 3.25
CA LEU A 94 7.59 -3.43 3.10
C LEU A 94 7.55 -2.73 1.74
N PHE A 95 6.37 -2.76 1.09
CA PHE A 95 6.11 -2.08 -0.16
C PHE A 95 4.86 -1.24 -0.05
N VAL A 96 5.02 0.08 -0.18
CA VAL A 96 3.96 1.09 -0.12
C VAL A 96 3.84 1.73 -1.49
N TYR A 97 2.63 1.95 -1.98
CA TYR A 97 2.40 2.44 -3.35
C TYR A 97 1.07 3.19 -3.43
N THR A 98 0.96 4.11 -4.38
CA THR A 98 -0.30 4.81 -4.67
C THR A 98 -1.19 3.99 -5.61
N ASP A 99 -2.48 4.33 -5.64
CA ASP A 99 -3.48 3.75 -6.55
C ASP A 99 -3.13 3.93 -8.02
N GLY A 100 -2.37 4.97 -8.38
CA GLY A 100 -1.85 5.14 -9.72
C GLY A 100 -1.10 3.92 -10.31
N ILE A 101 -0.62 2.98 -9.47
CA ILE A 101 -0.11 1.70 -9.97
C ILE A 101 -1.23 0.73 -10.31
N ILE A 102 -2.16 0.51 -9.36
CA ILE A 102 -3.18 -0.52 -9.50
C ILE A 102 -4.32 -0.13 -10.45
N ASP A 103 -4.57 1.17 -10.59
CA ASP A 103 -5.62 1.72 -11.46
C ASP A 103 -5.11 2.03 -12.88
N ALA A 104 -3.79 1.85 -13.12
CA ALA A 104 -3.20 2.05 -14.45
C ALA A 104 -3.91 1.20 -15.51
N PRO A 105 -4.50 1.81 -16.55
CA PRO A 105 -5.27 1.08 -17.54
C PRO A 105 -4.37 0.43 -18.60
N SER A 106 -4.76 -0.76 -19.05
CA SER A 106 -4.28 -1.29 -20.32
C SER A 106 -4.85 -0.47 -21.50
N PRO A 107 -4.37 -0.66 -22.74
CA PRO A 107 -5.01 -0.07 -23.93
C PRO A 107 -6.50 -0.42 -24.08
N GLY A 108 -6.91 -1.54 -23.50
CA GLY A 108 -8.32 -1.96 -23.44
C GLY A 108 -9.14 -1.36 -22.29
N GLY A 109 -8.51 -0.56 -21.42
CA GLY A 109 -9.16 0.08 -20.27
C GLY A 109 -9.23 -0.81 -19.01
N GLU A 110 -8.65 -2.00 -19.00
CA GLU A 110 -8.61 -2.85 -17.81
C GLU A 110 -7.54 -2.35 -16.83
N PRO A 111 -7.84 -2.17 -15.50
CA PRO A 111 -6.85 -1.75 -14.54
C PRO A 111 -5.78 -2.82 -14.30
N PHE A 112 -4.56 -2.39 -13.98
CA PHE A 112 -3.44 -3.29 -13.64
C PHE A 112 -3.81 -4.23 -12.47
N GLY A 113 -4.32 -3.68 -11.42
CA GLY A 113 -4.87 -4.40 -10.28
C GLY A 113 -3.84 -4.95 -9.30
N LEU A 114 -4.36 -5.30 -8.11
CA LEU A 114 -3.55 -5.81 -7.00
C LEU A 114 -2.89 -7.18 -7.29
N ALA A 115 -3.56 -8.02 -8.08
CA ALA A 115 -3.05 -9.35 -8.41
C ALA A 115 -1.76 -9.24 -9.24
N ARG A 116 -1.78 -8.46 -10.33
CA ARG A 116 -0.60 -8.26 -11.19
C ARG A 116 0.56 -7.57 -10.45
N LEU A 117 0.25 -6.62 -9.56
CA LEU A 117 1.28 -6.00 -8.71
C LEU A 117 1.94 -7.05 -7.81
N LYS A 118 1.13 -7.88 -7.14
CA LYS A 118 1.66 -8.94 -6.29
C LYS A 118 2.47 -9.97 -7.07
N ASP A 119 2.00 -10.40 -8.24
CA ASP A 119 2.70 -11.34 -9.11
C ASP A 119 4.05 -10.77 -9.59
N ALA A 120 4.10 -9.46 -9.93
CA ALA A 120 5.35 -8.79 -10.29
C ALA A 120 6.36 -8.76 -9.12
N LEU A 121 5.88 -8.55 -7.90
CA LEU A 121 6.71 -8.58 -6.70
C LEU A 121 7.19 -10.01 -6.38
N ASP A 122 6.31 -11.01 -6.47
CA ASP A 122 6.63 -12.42 -6.19
C ASP A 122 7.63 -13.00 -7.22
N ALA A 123 7.53 -12.59 -8.49
CA ALA A 123 8.44 -13.01 -9.54
C ALA A 123 9.89 -12.51 -9.36
N ASN A 124 10.11 -11.50 -8.52
CA ASN A 124 11.41 -10.89 -8.24
C ASN A 124 11.94 -11.23 -6.84
N GLU A 125 11.76 -12.49 -6.43
CA GLU A 125 12.30 -13.01 -5.18
C GLU A 125 13.83 -12.80 -5.10
N GLY A 126 14.30 -12.25 -3.98
CA GLY A 126 15.73 -12.04 -3.73
C GLY A 126 16.35 -10.85 -4.49
N ALA A 127 15.57 -10.13 -5.27
CA ALA A 127 16.03 -8.90 -5.92
C ALA A 127 16.35 -7.81 -4.87
N SER A 128 17.31 -6.94 -5.20
CA SER A 128 17.54 -5.72 -4.41
C SER A 128 16.31 -4.83 -4.45
N LEU A 129 16.15 -3.90 -3.48
CA LEU A 129 15.05 -2.94 -3.49
C LEU A 129 15.01 -2.10 -4.79
N SER A 130 16.17 -1.79 -5.35
CA SER A 130 16.28 -1.06 -6.62
C SER A 130 15.77 -1.89 -7.79
N ASP A 131 16.17 -3.17 -7.87
CA ASP A 131 15.76 -4.06 -8.94
C ASP A 131 14.26 -4.39 -8.83
N LEU A 132 13.76 -4.60 -7.61
CA LEU A 132 12.35 -4.81 -7.33
C LEU A 132 11.49 -3.62 -7.82
N LYS A 133 11.93 -2.40 -7.51
CA LYS A 133 11.28 -1.17 -8.01
C LYS A 133 11.27 -1.13 -9.54
N SER A 134 12.43 -1.38 -10.16
CA SER A 134 12.57 -1.37 -11.62
C SER A 134 11.66 -2.40 -12.28
N ALA A 135 11.63 -3.63 -11.76
CA ALA A 135 10.79 -4.71 -12.28
C ALA A 135 9.29 -4.38 -12.21
N VAL A 136 8.82 -3.78 -11.11
CA VAL A 136 7.42 -3.34 -11.00
C VAL A 136 7.10 -2.25 -12.03
N LEU A 137 7.96 -1.25 -12.19
CA LEU A 137 7.76 -0.18 -13.16
C LEU A 137 7.84 -0.66 -14.62
N GLU A 138 8.74 -1.60 -14.93
CA GLU A 138 8.83 -2.22 -16.25
C GLU A 138 7.57 -3.03 -16.57
N THR A 139 7.08 -3.82 -15.60
CA THR A 139 5.85 -4.59 -15.76
C THR A 139 4.65 -3.67 -16.00
N LEU A 140 4.56 -2.58 -15.25
CA LEU A 140 3.52 -1.57 -15.40
C LEU A 140 3.60 -0.87 -16.76
N ASN A 141 4.79 -0.43 -17.17
CA ASN A 141 5.02 0.20 -18.48
C ASN A 141 4.69 -0.72 -19.65
N HIS A 142 4.96 -2.01 -19.50
CA HIS A 142 4.59 -2.99 -20.52
C HIS A 142 3.07 -3.18 -20.59
N TYR A 143 2.40 -3.22 -19.45
CA TYR A 143 0.95 -3.38 -19.35
C TYR A 143 0.18 -2.20 -19.95
N THR A 144 0.65 -0.98 -19.71
CA THR A 144 0.05 0.27 -20.18
C THR A 144 0.54 0.69 -21.57
N GLU A 145 1.41 -0.11 -22.23
CA GLU A 145 2.10 0.26 -23.47
C GLU A 145 2.83 1.60 -23.39
N LYS A 146 3.34 1.94 -22.20
CA LYS A 146 4.06 3.19 -21.86
C LYS A 146 3.18 4.45 -21.76
N GLU A 147 1.88 4.31 -21.72
CA GLU A 147 0.94 5.42 -21.48
C GLU A 147 0.60 5.58 -20.00
N LEU A 148 1.58 5.99 -19.16
CA LEU A 148 1.39 6.30 -17.73
C LEU A 148 0.90 7.74 -17.51
N SER A 149 -0.13 8.18 -18.24
CA SER A 149 -0.61 9.56 -18.16
C SER A 149 -1.90 9.72 -17.34
N HIS A 150 -2.39 8.65 -16.72
CA HIS A 150 -3.70 8.64 -16.05
C HIS A 150 -3.65 9.18 -14.61
N ASP A 151 -2.55 8.96 -13.88
CA ASP A 151 -2.37 9.42 -12.49
C ASP A 151 -0.89 9.36 -12.07
N ASP A 152 -0.57 9.97 -10.91
CA ASP A 152 0.78 9.97 -10.34
C ASP A 152 1.13 8.59 -9.73
N VAL A 153 2.26 8.05 -10.18
CA VAL A 153 2.79 6.76 -9.69
C VAL A 153 3.87 6.99 -8.65
N THR A 154 3.58 6.58 -7.42
CA THR A 154 4.56 6.59 -6.34
C THR A 154 4.70 5.20 -5.73
N LEU A 155 5.93 4.78 -5.46
CA LEU A 155 6.22 3.56 -4.72
C LEU A 155 7.43 3.74 -3.79
N ILE A 156 7.37 3.08 -2.63
CA ILE A 156 8.43 3.06 -1.63
C ILE A 156 8.65 1.61 -1.23
N ALA A 157 9.87 1.13 -1.40
CA ALA A 157 10.29 -0.18 -0.90
C ALA A 157 11.27 0.01 0.27
N LEU A 158 11.05 -0.70 1.35
CA LEU A 158 11.81 -0.62 2.59
C LEU A 158 12.28 -2.02 2.98
N GLU A 159 13.47 -2.13 3.55
CA GLU A 159 14.02 -3.36 4.14
C GLU A 159 14.54 -3.06 5.53
N ILE A 160 14.31 -3.99 6.45
CA ILE A 160 14.83 -3.91 7.81
C ILE A 160 16.28 -4.40 7.84
N CYS A 161 17.20 -3.52 8.27
CA CYS A 161 18.63 -3.76 8.35
C CYS A 161 19.11 -3.85 9.80
#